data_0599b7c426dda1e02c437d8351106a3f
#
_entry.id   0599b7c426dda1e02c437d8351106a3f
#
_cell.length_a   1.000
_cell.length_b   1.000
_cell.length_c   1.000
_cell.angle_alpha   90.00
_cell.angle_beta   90.00
_cell.angle_gamma   90.00
#
_symmetry.space_group_name_H-M   'P 1'
#
loop_
_entity.id
_entity.type
_entity.pdbx_description
1 polymer ?
#
loop_
_entity_poly.entity_id
_entity_poly.type
_entity_poly.pdbx_seq_one_letter_code
_entity_poly.pdbx_strand_id
1 'polypeptide(L)'
;MHPAAVLAVVAGVLSPAASAHPVPGTGCEVFPSDNVWRLDVSKLPVHPRSDTWKGAMHARHTRLHPDFGPPSYGIWFDVVDAAHADVSVDFTYASESDPGPYPFGSDTHIEGGSDRHALMVDADTCTLYELYDARWNGGNPKAGSGAIFDLGSNALRPAGWTSADAAGLPILPGLLRYDEVAAGAIDHAIRVTTDCTYDDFIWPARHAAGTTDRRCPPMGARFRLRASFDASGFSPAARVVIKALKRHGLIVADNGSDWYFQGTVDPRWTYSFVDQLKQIPARSFLAVDERGCRVAPDSGAFAPGPDCPVPSG
;
A
#
# COMPACT_ATOMS: atom_id res chain seq x y z
N MET A 1 15.60 -57.75 -29.39
CA MET A 1 14.75 -56.60 -29.69
C MET A 1 14.42 -55.91 -28.39
N HIS A 2 15.04 -54.77 -28.10
CA HIS A 2 14.78 -53.97 -26.89
C HIS A 2 13.87 -52.82 -27.29
N PRO A 3 12.79 -52.52 -26.55
CA PRO A 3 11.98 -51.36 -26.83
C PRO A 3 12.67 -50.11 -26.29
N ALA A 4 12.81 -49.10 -27.15
CA ALA A 4 13.29 -47.77 -26.77
C ALA A 4 12.18 -47.02 -26.04
N ALA A 5 12.46 -46.56 -24.80
CA ALA A 5 11.57 -45.68 -24.03
C ALA A 5 11.72 -44.24 -24.55
N VAL A 6 10.63 -43.69 -25.05
CA VAL A 6 10.54 -42.26 -25.43
C VAL A 6 10.22 -41.46 -24.17
N LEU A 7 11.19 -40.69 -23.70
CA LEU A 7 10.95 -39.69 -22.65
C LEU A 7 10.24 -38.48 -23.28
N ALA A 8 8.98 -38.26 -22.92
CA ALA A 8 8.27 -37.01 -23.23
C ALA A 8 8.72 -35.90 -22.27
N VAL A 9 9.44 -34.92 -22.79
CA VAL A 9 9.74 -33.67 -22.06
C VAL A 9 8.51 -32.82 -22.10
N VAL A 10 7.83 -32.71 -20.97
CA VAL A 10 6.76 -31.73 -20.79
C VAL A 10 7.41 -30.36 -20.55
N ALA A 11 7.44 -29.53 -21.59
CA ALA A 11 7.79 -28.12 -21.45
C ALA A 11 6.69 -27.40 -20.67
N GLY A 12 6.94 -27.14 -19.41
CA GLY A 12 6.07 -26.26 -18.61
C GLY A 12 6.05 -24.87 -19.23
N VAL A 13 4.89 -24.45 -19.71
CA VAL A 13 4.66 -23.07 -20.14
C VAL A 13 4.66 -22.24 -18.85
N LEU A 14 5.76 -21.55 -18.57
CA LEU A 14 5.81 -20.49 -17.57
C LEU A 14 4.87 -19.37 -18.07
N SER A 15 3.69 -19.25 -17.46
CA SER A 15 2.86 -18.06 -17.64
C SER A 15 3.70 -16.85 -17.24
N PRO A 16 3.78 -15.79 -18.06
CA PRO A 16 4.48 -14.59 -17.65
C PRO A 16 3.82 -14.07 -16.36
N ALA A 17 4.65 -13.83 -15.33
CA ALA A 17 4.21 -13.10 -14.17
C ALA A 17 3.57 -11.79 -14.67
N ALA A 18 2.39 -11.46 -14.15
CA ALA A 18 1.77 -10.17 -14.48
C ALA A 18 2.81 -9.08 -14.18
N SER A 19 3.24 -8.35 -15.21
CA SER A 19 4.24 -7.31 -15.04
C SER A 19 3.62 -6.22 -14.17
N ALA A 20 4.35 -5.80 -13.14
CA ALA A 20 3.99 -4.64 -12.37
C ALA A 20 3.81 -3.45 -13.31
N HIS A 21 2.82 -2.62 -13.03
CA HIS A 21 2.67 -1.36 -13.73
C HIS A 21 3.68 -0.37 -13.13
N PRO A 22 4.68 0.13 -13.88
CA PRO A 22 5.62 1.10 -13.35
C PRO A 22 4.89 2.36 -12.89
N VAL A 23 5.53 3.13 -12.03
CA VAL A 23 5.02 4.44 -11.64
C VAL A 23 4.86 5.29 -12.91
N PRO A 24 3.67 5.87 -13.17
CA PRO A 24 3.42 6.69 -14.36
C PRO A 24 4.46 7.80 -14.53
N GLY A 25 4.97 7.93 -15.74
CA GLY A 25 6.03 8.90 -16.06
C GLY A 25 7.46 8.40 -15.79
N THR A 26 7.62 7.17 -15.32
CA THR A 26 8.92 6.55 -15.02
C THR A 26 9.04 5.15 -15.61
N GLY A 27 10.25 4.56 -15.55
CA GLY A 27 10.48 3.12 -15.76
C GLY A 27 10.49 2.30 -14.45
N CYS A 28 10.17 2.93 -13.31
CA CYS A 28 10.35 2.35 -11.99
C CYS A 28 9.18 1.42 -11.61
N GLU A 29 9.47 0.15 -11.41
CA GLU A 29 8.53 -0.77 -10.78
C GLU A 29 8.39 -0.46 -9.29
N VAL A 30 7.21 -0.72 -8.72
CA VAL A 30 6.97 -0.56 -7.29
C VAL A 30 7.29 -1.87 -6.60
N PHE A 31 8.47 -1.95 -6.03
CA PHE A 31 9.03 -3.06 -5.28
C PHE A 31 9.21 -4.38 -6.06
N PRO A 32 10.10 -5.26 -5.61
CA PRO A 32 10.29 -6.60 -6.17
C PRO A 32 9.02 -7.46 -6.11
N SER A 33 8.94 -8.47 -6.96
CA SER A 33 7.76 -9.35 -7.07
C SER A 33 7.46 -10.15 -5.79
N ASP A 34 8.45 -10.33 -4.94
CA ASP A 34 8.34 -10.98 -3.63
C ASP A 34 8.14 -10.01 -2.47
N ASN A 35 7.82 -8.74 -2.76
CA ASN A 35 7.51 -7.77 -1.70
C ASN A 35 6.11 -8.01 -1.11
N VAL A 36 5.97 -7.81 0.21
CA VAL A 36 4.72 -8.00 0.96
C VAL A 36 3.52 -7.23 0.40
N TRP A 37 3.73 -6.08 -0.20
CA TRP A 37 2.65 -5.34 -0.87
C TRP A 37 2.02 -6.17 -1.99
N ARG A 38 2.81 -7.03 -2.67
CA ARG A 38 2.38 -7.89 -3.78
C ARG A 38 1.90 -9.28 -3.34
N LEU A 39 1.99 -9.60 -2.04
CA LEU A 39 1.60 -10.90 -1.49
C LEU A 39 0.13 -11.22 -1.80
N ASP A 40 -0.12 -12.38 -2.39
CA ASP A 40 -1.47 -12.93 -2.56
C ASP A 40 -1.94 -13.55 -1.24
N VAL A 41 -2.81 -12.83 -0.53
CA VAL A 41 -3.34 -13.23 0.78
C VAL A 41 -4.64 -14.03 0.68
N SER A 42 -5.09 -14.38 -0.52
CA SER A 42 -6.40 -15.00 -0.74
C SER A 42 -6.55 -16.37 -0.05
N LYS A 43 -5.45 -17.06 0.23
CA LYS A 43 -5.41 -18.37 0.89
C LYS A 43 -4.87 -18.32 2.32
N LEU A 44 -4.39 -17.17 2.80
CA LEU A 44 -3.88 -17.06 4.16
C LEU A 44 -4.97 -17.37 5.20
N PRO A 45 -4.62 -17.91 6.36
CA PRO A 45 -5.58 -18.16 7.43
C PRO A 45 -6.20 -16.85 7.95
N VAL A 46 -7.43 -16.93 8.39
CA VAL A 46 -8.09 -15.81 9.06
C VAL A 46 -7.43 -15.62 10.42
N HIS A 47 -7.03 -14.37 10.71
CA HIS A 47 -6.41 -14.04 11.98
C HIS A 47 -7.39 -14.26 13.15
N PRO A 48 -6.97 -14.87 14.28
CA PRO A 48 -7.86 -15.16 15.40
C PRO A 48 -8.60 -13.95 15.97
N ARG A 49 -8.02 -12.75 15.81
CA ARG A 49 -8.63 -11.47 16.26
C ARG A 49 -9.44 -10.76 15.18
N SER A 50 -9.66 -11.38 14.03
CA SER A 50 -10.36 -10.74 12.91
C SER A 50 -11.67 -10.06 13.30
N ASP A 51 -12.52 -10.74 14.06
CA ASP A 51 -13.81 -10.17 14.47
C ASP A 51 -13.66 -9.07 15.53
N THR A 52 -12.66 -9.20 16.42
CA THR A 52 -12.34 -8.17 17.42
C THR A 52 -11.89 -6.89 16.75
N TRP A 53 -10.92 -6.97 15.85
CA TRP A 53 -10.40 -5.80 15.12
C TRP A 53 -11.48 -5.14 14.26
N LYS A 54 -12.23 -5.93 13.49
CA LYS A 54 -13.36 -5.40 12.72
C LYS A 54 -14.43 -4.74 13.60
N GLY A 55 -14.62 -5.26 14.81
CA GLY A 55 -15.54 -4.67 15.79
C GLY A 55 -15.07 -3.27 16.23
N ALA A 56 -13.80 -3.12 16.54
CA ALA A 56 -13.19 -1.85 16.89
C ALA A 56 -13.21 -0.84 15.73
N MET A 57 -13.04 -1.32 14.49
CA MET A 57 -13.16 -0.51 13.26
C MET A 57 -14.63 -0.33 12.79
N HIS A 58 -15.61 -0.54 13.62
CA HIS A 58 -17.05 -0.35 13.34
C HIS A 58 -17.55 -1.04 12.05
N ALA A 59 -16.93 -2.13 11.61
CA ALA A 59 -17.19 -2.77 10.31
C ALA A 59 -18.64 -3.23 10.10
N ARG A 60 -19.41 -3.41 11.18
CA ARG A 60 -20.83 -3.79 11.10
C ARG A 60 -21.70 -2.71 10.46
N HIS A 61 -21.35 -1.44 10.68
CA HIS A 61 -22.15 -0.27 10.31
C HIS A 61 -21.46 0.62 9.25
N THR A 62 -20.22 0.34 8.92
CA THR A 62 -19.42 1.10 7.96
C THR A 62 -19.28 0.38 6.62
N ARG A 63 -18.86 1.13 5.63
CA ARG A 63 -18.52 0.67 4.29
C ARG A 63 -17.13 1.18 3.95
N LEU A 64 -16.53 0.58 2.93
CA LEU A 64 -15.28 1.09 2.37
C LEU A 64 -15.50 2.53 1.87
N HIS A 65 -14.55 3.42 2.17
CA HIS A 65 -14.64 4.82 1.78
C HIS A 65 -13.43 5.23 0.94
N PRO A 66 -13.61 5.37 -0.40
CA PRO A 66 -12.57 5.97 -1.23
C PRO A 66 -12.31 7.40 -0.81
N ASP A 67 -11.09 7.69 -0.41
CA ASP A 67 -10.63 9.00 0.02
C ASP A 67 -9.83 9.67 -1.12
N PHE A 68 -10.42 9.64 -2.29
CA PHE A 68 -9.93 10.23 -3.54
C PHE A 68 -11.10 10.38 -4.52
N GLY A 69 -10.91 11.13 -5.58
CA GLY A 69 -11.88 11.20 -6.67
C GLY A 69 -12.02 12.58 -7.29
N PRO A 70 -13.13 12.78 -8.04
CA PRO A 70 -13.35 14.04 -8.73
C PRO A 70 -13.67 15.19 -7.75
N PRO A 71 -13.31 16.45 -8.13
CA PRO A 71 -12.64 16.76 -9.39
C PRO A 71 -11.12 16.53 -9.34
N SER A 72 -10.48 16.54 -8.15
CA SER A 72 -9.02 16.48 -7.98
C SER A 72 -8.62 16.17 -6.54
N TYR A 73 -9.39 15.28 -5.89
CA TYR A 73 -9.11 14.86 -4.51
C TYR A 73 -8.29 13.56 -4.50
N GLY A 74 -7.35 13.44 -3.58
CA GLY A 74 -6.43 12.32 -3.43
C GLY A 74 -5.01 12.79 -3.13
N ILE A 75 -4.07 11.87 -3.13
CA ILE A 75 -2.66 12.15 -2.87
C ILE A 75 -1.90 12.31 -4.20
N TRP A 76 -1.17 13.43 -4.34
CA TRP A 76 -0.30 13.68 -5.47
C TRP A 76 1.00 12.92 -5.35
N PHE A 77 1.62 12.60 -6.47
CA PHE A 77 3.04 12.33 -6.54
C PHE A 77 3.65 13.07 -7.74
N ASP A 78 4.86 13.54 -7.56
CA ASP A 78 5.63 14.19 -8.59
C ASP A 78 6.73 13.25 -9.10
N VAL A 79 7.04 13.35 -10.38
CA VAL A 79 8.19 12.66 -10.97
C VAL A 79 9.31 13.69 -11.11
N VAL A 80 10.45 13.38 -10.55
CA VAL A 80 11.66 14.20 -10.61
C VAL A 80 12.79 13.43 -11.28
N ASP A 81 13.86 14.13 -11.65
CA ASP A 81 15.09 13.56 -12.21
C ASP A 81 16.31 14.22 -11.57
N ALA A 82 17.51 13.83 -11.99
CA ALA A 82 18.78 14.36 -11.48
C ALA A 82 18.97 15.88 -11.71
N ALA A 83 18.14 16.53 -12.49
CA ALA A 83 18.18 17.99 -12.69
C ALA A 83 17.40 18.75 -11.60
N HIS A 84 16.52 18.08 -10.87
CA HIS A 84 15.79 18.67 -9.75
C HIS A 84 16.75 18.90 -8.57
N ALA A 85 16.70 20.10 -8.01
CA ALA A 85 17.58 20.45 -6.88
C ALA A 85 17.12 19.78 -5.58
N ASP A 86 18.05 19.14 -4.92
CA ASP A 86 17.83 18.59 -3.59
C ASP A 86 17.99 19.64 -2.50
N VAL A 87 17.17 19.53 -1.45
CA VAL A 87 17.21 20.42 -0.29
C VAL A 87 17.25 19.64 1.03
N SER A 88 17.83 20.25 2.05
CA SER A 88 17.67 19.76 3.43
C SER A 88 16.30 20.18 3.96
N VAL A 89 15.61 19.28 4.65
CA VAL A 89 14.30 19.51 5.28
C VAL A 89 14.46 19.46 6.79
N ASP A 90 13.87 20.43 7.50
CA ASP A 90 13.84 20.47 8.96
C ASP A 90 12.63 19.67 9.47
N PHE A 91 12.89 18.59 10.23
CA PHE A 91 11.87 17.65 10.68
C PHE A 91 11.48 17.81 12.13
N THR A 92 10.16 17.77 12.40
CA THR A 92 9.63 17.68 13.77
C THR A 92 10.03 16.36 14.43
N TYR A 93 9.93 15.24 13.69
CA TYR A 93 10.30 13.88 14.12
C TYR A 93 11.65 13.45 13.53
N ALA A 94 12.69 14.29 13.72
CA ALA A 94 13.99 14.09 13.09
C ALA A 94 14.66 12.76 13.46
N SER A 95 14.44 12.24 14.69
CA SER A 95 15.00 10.96 15.14
C SER A 95 14.42 9.72 14.44
N GLU A 96 13.31 9.89 13.73
CA GLU A 96 12.59 8.83 13.03
C GLU A 96 12.45 9.14 11.53
N SER A 97 13.18 10.12 11.03
CA SER A 97 13.18 10.57 9.63
C SER A 97 14.52 10.30 8.97
N ASP A 98 14.48 9.99 7.68
CA ASP A 98 15.70 9.96 6.88
C ASP A 98 16.20 11.40 6.68
N PRO A 99 17.49 11.68 6.94
CA PRO A 99 18.00 13.06 6.95
C PRO A 99 17.98 13.74 5.57
N GLY A 100 17.78 12.99 4.50
CA GLY A 100 17.79 13.52 3.14
C GLY A 100 19.17 13.56 2.49
N PRO A 101 19.39 14.41 1.48
CA PRO A 101 18.48 15.48 1.02
C PRO A 101 17.24 14.98 0.27
N TYR A 102 16.27 15.89 0.01
CA TYR A 102 15.00 15.59 -0.65
C TYR A 102 14.84 16.45 -1.90
N PRO A 103 14.34 15.92 -3.04
CA PRO A 103 13.96 16.69 -4.21
C PRO A 103 12.62 17.42 -3.98
N PHE A 104 12.60 18.33 -3.01
CA PHE A 104 11.42 19.07 -2.56
C PHE A 104 11.57 20.54 -2.93
N GLY A 105 10.59 21.08 -3.64
CA GLY A 105 10.65 22.43 -4.19
C GLY A 105 9.32 23.19 -4.13
N SER A 106 9.34 24.41 -4.69
CA SER A 106 8.13 25.24 -4.84
C SER A 106 7.15 24.68 -5.88
N ASP A 107 7.61 23.78 -6.70
CA ASP A 107 6.87 23.06 -7.76
C ASP A 107 6.32 21.71 -7.31
N THR A 108 6.72 21.23 -6.13
CA THR A 108 6.20 19.99 -5.56
C THR A 108 4.73 20.15 -5.16
N HIS A 109 3.88 19.21 -5.57
CA HIS A 109 2.49 19.18 -5.13
C HIS A 109 2.40 18.70 -3.68
N ILE A 110 1.80 19.52 -2.84
CA ILE A 110 1.49 19.17 -1.45
C ILE A 110 0.00 18.88 -1.38
N GLU A 111 -0.36 17.75 -0.77
CA GLU A 111 -1.74 17.36 -0.53
C GLU A 111 -2.53 18.45 0.21
N GLY A 112 -3.79 18.63 -0.20
CA GLY A 112 -4.72 19.49 0.54
C GLY A 112 -5.16 18.81 1.85
N GLY A 113 -5.48 19.60 2.86
CA GLY A 113 -5.92 19.07 4.16
C GLY A 113 -4.87 19.23 5.26
N SER A 114 -5.01 18.43 6.34
CA SER A 114 -4.16 18.54 7.54
C SER A 114 -2.82 17.84 7.38
N ASP A 115 -2.80 16.72 6.67
CA ASP A 115 -1.64 15.81 6.64
C ASP A 115 -0.57 16.27 5.67
N ARG A 116 -0.97 17.02 4.61
CA ARG A 116 -0.04 17.74 3.74
C ARG A 116 1.08 16.85 3.20
N HIS A 117 0.73 15.66 2.73
CA HIS A 117 1.71 14.76 2.13
C HIS A 117 2.32 15.35 0.87
N ALA A 118 3.61 15.12 0.66
CA ALA A 118 4.31 15.39 -0.58
C ALA A 118 5.13 14.15 -0.95
N LEU A 119 4.88 13.61 -2.14
CA LEU A 119 5.51 12.40 -2.64
C LEU A 119 6.27 12.72 -3.92
N MET A 120 7.53 12.34 -4.00
CA MET A 120 8.38 12.52 -5.17
C MET A 120 9.04 11.19 -5.55
N VAL A 121 9.04 10.87 -6.84
CA VAL A 121 9.71 9.69 -7.38
C VAL A 121 10.81 10.14 -8.31
N ASP A 122 12.06 9.83 -7.95
CA ASP A 122 13.19 10.02 -8.85
C ASP A 122 13.19 8.92 -9.90
N ALA A 123 12.99 9.32 -11.15
CA ALA A 123 12.87 8.42 -12.30
C ALA A 123 14.20 7.78 -12.71
N ASP A 124 15.33 8.39 -12.37
CA ASP A 124 16.67 7.90 -12.71
C ASP A 124 17.16 6.83 -11.74
N THR A 125 16.83 6.99 -10.45
CA THR A 125 17.29 6.09 -9.38
C THR A 125 16.21 5.16 -8.86
N CYS A 126 14.94 5.37 -9.23
CA CYS A 126 13.76 4.69 -8.68
C CYS A 126 13.69 4.82 -7.15
N THR A 127 14.00 5.99 -6.65
CA THR A 127 13.91 6.35 -5.24
C THR A 127 12.62 7.12 -4.99
N LEU A 128 11.86 6.69 -3.99
CA LEU A 128 10.65 7.35 -3.53
C LEU A 128 10.97 8.17 -2.27
N TYR A 129 10.62 9.44 -2.31
CA TYR A 129 10.70 10.38 -1.20
C TYR A 129 9.30 10.76 -0.76
N GLU A 130 9.04 10.70 0.53
CA GLU A 130 7.73 11.02 1.11
C GLU A 130 7.89 11.92 2.33
N LEU A 131 7.07 12.97 2.40
CA LEU A 131 7.04 13.93 3.51
C LEU A 131 5.62 14.00 4.10
N TYR A 132 5.54 14.04 5.42
CA TYR A 132 4.33 14.35 6.19
C TYR A 132 4.38 15.78 6.70
N ASP A 133 3.25 16.48 6.75
CA ASP A 133 3.10 17.90 7.11
C ASP A 133 4.13 18.79 6.39
N ALA A 134 4.28 18.55 5.09
CA ALA A 134 5.25 19.24 4.24
C ALA A 134 4.90 20.73 4.07
N ARG A 135 5.91 21.60 4.20
CA ARG A 135 5.76 23.06 4.11
C ARG A 135 6.94 23.65 3.34
N TRP A 136 6.67 24.12 2.14
CA TRP A 136 7.62 24.91 1.38
C TRP A 136 7.49 26.40 1.73
N ASN A 137 8.55 27.01 2.19
CA ASN A 137 8.58 28.43 2.57
C ASN A 137 9.81 29.18 2.00
N GLY A 138 10.28 28.73 0.84
CA GLY A 138 11.29 29.43 0.01
C GLY A 138 12.73 29.16 0.41
N GLY A 139 13.18 28.88 1.49
CA GLY A 139 14.59 28.66 1.84
C GLY A 139 14.81 27.85 3.12
N ASN A 140 13.71 27.49 3.77
CA ASN A 140 13.73 26.70 4.98
C ASN A 140 12.56 25.70 4.96
N PRO A 141 12.61 24.68 4.09
CA PRO A 141 11.56 23.68 3.99
C PRO A 141 11.44 22.88 5.28
N LYS A 142 10.19 22.58 5.68
CA LYS A 142 9.89 21.85 6.89
C LYS A 142 8.93 20.71 6.63
N ALA A 143 9.02 19.67 7.45
CA ALA A 143 8.04 18.59 7.49
C ALA A 143 7.87 18.03 8.90
N GLY A 144 6.80 17.27 9.12
CA GLY A 144 6.62 16.47 10.32
C GLY A 144 7.64 15.34 10.36
N SER A 145 7.62 14.50 9.34
CA SER A 145 8.56 13.40 9.10
C SER A 145 8.92 13.27 7.63
N GLY A 146 9.99 12.54 7.36
CA GLY A 146 10.44 12.22 6.01
C GLY A 146 10.93 10.78 5.87
N ALA A 147 10.65 10.17 4.74
CA ALA A 147 11.05 8.81 4.44
C ALA A 147 11.57 8.67 3.02
N ILE A 148 12.60 7.85 2.86
CA ILE A 148 13.24 7.54 1.58
C ILE A 148 13.18 6.02 1.37
N PHE A 149 12.65 5.59 0.22
CA PHE A 149 12.51 4.19 -0.12
C PHE A 149 13.15 3.90 -1.47
N ASP A 150 13.97 2.87 -1.54
CA ASP A 150 14.43 2.27 -2.79
C ASP A 150 13.31 1.35 -3.32
N LEU A 151 12.68 1.72 -4.44
CA LEU A 151 11.60 0.95 -5.04
C LEU A 151 12.08 -0.38 -5.64
N GLY A 152 13.37 -0.58 -5.81
CA GLY A 152 13.98 -1.86 -6.22
C GLY A 152 14.30 -2.80 -5.06
N SER A 153 14.03 -2.43 -3.80
CA SER A 153 14.47 -3.12 -2.60
C SER A 153 13.31 -3.63 -1.74
N ASN A 154 13.55 -4.72 -1.02
CA ASN A 154 12.68 -5.20 0.05
C ASN A 154 13.07 -4.69 1.44
N ALA A 155 14.02 -3.78 1.56
CA ALA A 155 14.43 -3.24 2.85
C ALA A 155 13.28 -2.48 3.52
N LEU A 156 13.02 -2.78 4.78
CA LEU A 156 12.09 -2.01 5.61
C LEU A 156 12.84 -0.94 6.40
N ARG A 157 12.15 0.12 6.78
CA ARG A 157 12.70 1.15 7.67
C ARG A 157 13.13 0.54 9.02
N PRO A 158 14.00 1.20 9.81
CA PRO A 158 14.32 0.77 11.16
C PRO A 158 13.06 0.55 12.00
N ALA A 159 13.03 -0.47 12.85
CA ALA A 159 11.93 -0.69 13.78
C ALA A 159 11.79 0.48 14.75
N GLY A 160 10.57 0.98 14.95
CA GLY A 160 10.27 2.15 15.75
C GLY A 160 10.34 3.47 14.97
N TRP A 161 10.66 3.45 13.67
CA TRP A 161 10.66 4.66 12.85
C TRP A 161 9.32 4.82 12.09
N THR A 162 8.73 6.00 12.21
CA THR A 162 7.59 6.40 11.36
C THR A 162 8.03 6.62 9.90
N SER A 163 7.09 6.88 9.02
CA SER A 163 7.32 7.41 7.67
C SER A 163 6.46 8.64 7.49
N ALA A 164 6.05 8.95 6.26
CA ALA A 164 4.95 9.88 6.03
C ALA A 164 3.59 9.25 6.44
N ASP A 165 3.51 7.91 6.52
CA ASP A 165 2.45 7.15 7.18
C ASP A 165 2.84 6.75 8.61
N ALA A 166 1.89 6.73 9.54
CA ALA A 166 2.16 6.38 10.94
C ALA A 166 2.69 4.94 11.13
N ALA A 167 2.41 4.03 10.21
CA ALA A 167 2.91 2.65 10.27
C ALA A 167 4.39 2.49 9.91
N GLY A 168 5.08 3.55 9.48
CA GLY A 168 6.44 3.44 8.94
C GLY A 168 6.49 2.72 7.59
N LEU A 169 5.38 2.72 6.86
CA LEU A 169 5.22 2.16 5.52
C LEU A 169 5.23 3.27 4.46
N PRO A 170 5.56 2.98 3.20
CA PRO A 170 5.42 3.95 2.13
C PRO A 170 3.95 4.15 1.74
N ILE A 171 3.60 5.37 1.37
CA ILE A 171 2.26 5.75 0.92
C ILE A 171 2.03 5.33 -0.54
N LEU A 172 2.89 5.75 -1.47
CA LEU A 172 2.69 5.55 -2.91
C LEU A 172 2.42 4.10 -3.30
N PRO A 173 3.13 3.09 -2.78
CA PRO A 173 2.87 1.68 -3.07
C PRO A 173 1.49 1.20 -2.64
N GLY A 174 0.86 1.87 -1.69
CA GLY A 174 -0.47 1.54 -1.17
C GLY A 174 -1.61 2.36 -1.78
N LEU A 175 -1.33 3.32 -2.66
CA LEU A 175 -2.37 4.13 -3.31
C LEU A 175 -3.03 3.37 -4.46
N LEU A 176 -4.35 3.52 -4.59
CA LEU A 176 -5.06 3.11 -5.80
C LEU A 176 -4.72 4.08 -6.93
N ARG A 177 -4.20 3.58 -8.04
CA ARG A 177 -3.86 4.38 -9.22
C ARG A 177 -4.81 4.13 -10.37
N TYR A 178 -5.13 5.20 -11.11
CA TYR A 178 -6.06 5.09 -12.25
C TYR A 178 -5.48 4.27 -13.41
N ASP A 179 -4.18 4.37 -13.68
CA ASP A 179 -3.50 3.61 -14.72
C ASP A 179 -3.65 2.10 -14.53
N GLU A 180 -3.56 1.61 -13.29
CA GLU A 180 -3.75 0.20 -12.95
C GLU A 180 -5.20 -0.26 -13.16
N VAL A 181 -6.15 0.56 -12.74
CA VAL A 181 -7.58 0.28 -12.98
C VAL A 181 -7.87 0.25 -14.48
N ALA A 182 -7.32 1.18 -15.25
CA ALA A 182 -7.48 1.24 -16.70
C ALA A 182 -6.80 0.06 -17.41
N ALA A 183 -5.66 -0.41 -16.90
CA ALA A 183 -4.97 -1.61 -17.38
C ALA A 183 -5.68 -2.91 -17.00
N GLY A 184 -6.62 -2.86 -16.05
CA GLY A 184 -7.40 -4.03 -15.63
C GLY A 184 -6.74 -4.89 -14.56
N ALA A 185 -5.65 -4.44 -13.94
CA ALA A 185 -4.93 -5.17 -12.91
C ALA A 185 -4.33 -4.21 -11.86
N ILE A 186 -4.51 -4.58 -10.59
CA ILE A 186 -3.84 -4.01 -9.43
C ILE A 186 -3.21 -5.21 -8.73
N ASP A 187 -1.90 -5.22 -8.59
CA ASP A 187 -1.13 -6.36 -8.11
C ASP A 187 -0.47 -6.11 -6.74
N HIS A 188 -1.03 -5.17 -6.00
CA HIS A 188 -0.58 -4.82 -4.66
C HIS A 188 -1.75 -4.62 -3.68
N ALA A 189 -1.44 -4.63 -2.39
CA ALA A 189 -2.36 -4.23 -1.33
C ALA A 189 -2.59 -2.72 -1.36
N ILE A 190 -3.74 -2.29 -0.86
CA ILE A 190 -4.08 -0.87 -0.76
C ILE A 190 -3.95 -0.44 0.71
N ARG A 191 -3.42 0.74 0.98
CA ARG A 191 -3.37 1.31 2.33
C ARG A 191 -4.78 1.69 2.82
N VAL A 192 -5.01 1.56 4.12
CA VAL A 192 -6.29 1.90 4.76
C VAL A 192 -6.05 2.52 6.12
N THR A 193 -6.95 3.43 6.52
CA THR A 193 -6.92 4.05 7.84
C THR A 193 -8.01 3.48 8.76
N THR A 194 -7.85 3.71 10.06
CA THR A 194 -8.85 3.46 11.11
C THR A 194 -8.68 4.48 12.22
N ASP A 195 -9.76 4.81 12.92
CA ASP A 195 -9.73 5.74 14.06
C ASP A 195 -9.14 5.13 15.33
N CYS A 196 -8.93 3.83 15.32
CA CYS A 196 -8.47 3.07 16.46
C CYS A 196 -7.35 2.11 16.05
N THR A 197 -6.11 2.40 16.45
CA THR A 197 -4.99 1.46 16.34
C THR A 197 -4.45 1.10 17.73
N TYR A 198 -3.89 -0.11 17.87
CA TYR A 198 -3.22 -0.54 19.08
C TYR A 198 -1.79 0.00 19.11
N ASP A 199 -1.27 0.32 20.31
CA ASP A 199 0.10 0.81 20.54
C ASP A 199 1.13 -0.32 20.38
N ASP A 200 1.12 -0.95 19.23
CA ASP A 200 2.04 -1.97 18.75
C ASP A 200 1.91 -2.03 17.22
N PHE A 201 2.84 -2.72 16.58
CA PHE A 201 2.79 -2.96 15.14
C PHE A 201 3.13 -4.42 14.82
N ILE A 202 2.64 -4.88 13.68
CA ILE A 202 2.99 -6.19 13.12
C ILE A 202 3.57 -6.00 11.72
N TRP A 203 4.44 -6.93 11.31
CA TRP A 203 4.99 -6.94 9.96
C TRP A 203 3.86 -6.80 8.90
N PRO A 204 4.05 -5.93 7.88
CA PRO A 204 5.26 -5.22 7.50
C PRO A 204 5.48 -3.86 8.17
N ALA A 205 4.56 -3.38 9.03
CA ALA A 205 4.72 -2.08 9.67
C ALA A 205 5.98 -2.01 10.56
N ARG A 206 6.45 -0.80 10.81
CA ARG A 206 7.68 -0.51 11.56
C ARG A 206 7.45 0.39 12.77
N HIS A 207 6.30 1.04 12.84
CA HIS A 207 5.97 2.01 13.88
C HIS A 207 4.52 1.85 14.33
N ALA A 208 4.21 2.30 15.54
CA ALA A 208 2.90 2.34 16.13
C ALA A 208 2.55 3.77 16.58
N ALA A 209 1.31 4.16 16.40
CA ALA A 209 0.78 5.47 16.83
C ALA A 209 -0.64 5.30 17.39
N GLY A 210 -0.81 4.32 18.26
CA GLY A 210 -2.12 3.88 18.72
C GLY A 210 -2.37 4.09 20.21
N THR A 211 -3.38 3.38 20.70
CA THR A 211 -3.84 3.39 22.09
C THR A 211 -3.49 2.05 22.77
N THR A 212 -3.66 1.99 24.09
CA THR A 212 -3.48 0.75 24.84
C THR A 212 -4.64 -0.24 24.69
N ASP A 213 -5.69 0.12 23.91
CA ASP A 213 -6.83 -0.77 23.69
C ASP A 213 -6.50 -1.90 22.72
N ARG A 214 -6.30 -3.09 23.26
CA ARG A 214 -5.98 -4.28 22.47
C ARG A 214 -7.08 -4.75 21.52
N ARG A 215 -8.29 -4.18 21.59
CA ARG A 215 -9.35 -4.49 20.62
C ARG A 215 -9.06 -3.86 19.27
N CYS A 216 -8.32 -2.77 19.23
CA CYS A 216 -7.90 -2.10 18.00
C CYS A 216 -6.88 -2.95 17.23
N PRO A 217 -6.87 -2.92 15.89
CA PRO A 217 -5.82 -3.55 15.12
C PRO A 217 -4.49 -2.83 15.33
N PRO A 218 -3.35 -3.53 15.31
CA PRO A 218 -2.04 -2.88 15.22
C PRO A 218 -1.80 -2.32 13.82
N MET A 219 -0.89 -1.36 13.68
CA MET A 219 -0.34 -0.98 12.39
C MET A 219 0.22 -2.21 11.67
N GLY A 220 0.04 -2.30 10.34
CA GLY A 220 0.41 -3.47 9.54
C GLY A 220 -0.67 -4.56 9.50
N ALA A 221 -1.76 -4.46 10.26
CA ALA A 221 -2.84 -5.45 10.18
C ALA A 221 -3.44 -5.49 8.77
N ARG A 222 -3.59 -6.71 8.22
CA ARG A 222 -4.04 -6.89 6.84
C ARG A 222 -5.45 -7.47 6.77
N PHE A 223 -6.27 -6.86 5.94
CA PHE A 223 -7.66 -7.25 5.73
C PHE A 223 -7.91 -7.59 4.26
N ARG A 224 -8.45 -8.77 3.97
CA ARG A 224 -8.88 -9.12 2.61
C ARG A 224 -10.38 -9.16 2.49
N LEU A 225 -10.91 -8.81 1.33
CA LEU A 225 -12.32 -9.02 0.99
C LEU A 225 -12.60 -10.53 0.84
N ARG A 226 -13.71 -11.00 1.37
CA ARG A 226 -14.12 -12.42 1.27
C ARG A 226 -14.21 -12.87 -0.18
N ALA A 227 -13.73 -14.07 -0.48
CA ALA A 227 -13.84 -14.66 -1.82
C ALA A 227 -15.29 -14.73 -2.32
N SER A 228 -16.25 -14.99 -1.41
CA SER A 228 -17.68 -15.08 -1.69
C SER A 228 -18.38 -13.74 -1.92
N PHE A 229 -17.67 -12.61 -1.80
CA PHE A 229 -18.28 -11.30 -2.11
C PHE A 229 -18.70 -11.23 -3.58
N ASP A 230 -20.00 -11.01 -3.82
CA ASP A 230 -20.54 -10.91 -5.17
C ASP A 230 -20.22 -9.55 -5.80
N ALA A 231 -19.49 -9.58 -6.90
CA ALA A 231 -19.10 -8.40 -7.68
C ALA A 231 -19.94 -8.23 -8.96
N SER A 232 -20.98 -9.03 -9.20
CA SER A 232 -21.72 -9.05 -10.45
C SER A 232 -22.40 -7.70 -10.76
N GLY A 233 -22.83 -6.98 -9.72
CA GLY A 233 -23.45 -5.66 -9.83
C GLY A 233 -22.51 -4.48 -10.04
N PHE A 234 -21.18 -4.72 -10.06
CA PHE A 234 -20.18 -3.66 -10.18
C PHE A 234 -19.69 -3.48 -11.62
N SER A 235 -19.28 -2.28 -11.98
CA SER A 235 -18.68 -1.98 -13.29
C SER A 235 -17.36 -2.75 -13.49
N PRO A 236 -16.88 -2.92 -14.73
CA PRO A 236 -15.57 -3.54 -14.98
C PRO A 236 -14.43 -2.90 -14.18
N ALA A 237 -14.36 -1.58 -14.13
CA ALA A 237 -13.34 -0.85 -13.36
C ALA A 237 -13.43 -1.14 -11.84
N ALA A 238 -14.63 -1.10 -11.26
CA ALA A 238 -14.78 -1.43 -9.83
C ALA A 238 -14.46 -2.90 -9.54
N ARG A 239 -14.70 -3.82 -10.48
CA ARG A 239 -14.31 -5.24 -10.35
C ARG A 239 -12.80 -5.44 -10.30
N VAL A 240 -12.01 -4.59 -10.98
CA VAL A 240 -10.54 -4.62 -10.87
C VAL A 240 -10.13 -4.38 -9.42
N VAL A 241 -10.65 -3.33 -8.78
CA VAL A 241 -10.40 -3.03 -7.36
C VAL A 241 -10.88 -4.18 -6.46
N ILE A 242 -12.09 -4.69 -6.67
CA ILE A 242 -12.64 -5.82 -5.89
C ILE A 242 -11.74 -7.06 -6.01
N LYS A 243 -11.18 -7.33 -7.19
CA LYS A 243 -10.23 -8.43 -7.39
C LYS A 243 -8.96 -8.22 -6.57
N ALA A 244 -8.39 -7.01 -6.59
CA ALA A 244 -7.22 -6.66 -5.77
C ALA A 244 -7.52 -6.80 -4.27
N LEU A 245 -8.66 -6.29 -3.80
CA LEU A 245 -9.09 -6.43 -2.41
C LEU A 245 -9.26 -7.88 -1.95
N LYS A 246 -9.66 -8.79 -2.85
CA LYS A 246 -9.73 -10.22 -2.57
C LYS A 246 -8.36 -10.88 -2.57
N ARG A 247 -7.45 -10.43 -3.42
CA ARG A 247 -6.15 -11.04 -3.65
C ARG A 247 -5.08 -10.47 -2.73
N HIS A 248 -4.96 -9.16 -2.67
CA HIS A 248 -3.92 -8.46 -1.93
C HIS A 248 -4.45 -7.78 -0.66
N GLY A 249 -5.73 -7.39 -0.63
CA GLY A 249 -6.39 -6.80 0.53
C GLY A 249 -5.97 -5.36 0.83
N LEU A 250 -6.20 -4.99 2.10
CA LEU A 250 -5.90 -3.68 2.68
C LEU A 250 -4.86 -3.84 3.79
N ILE A 251 -3.92 -2.90 3.93
CA ILE A 251 -2.98 -2.84 5.06
C ILE A 251 -3.29 -1.58 5.88
N VAL A 252 -3.45 -1.74 7.20
CA VAL A 252 -3.57 -0.60 8.11
C VAL A 252 -2.24 0.13 8.17
N ALA A 253 -2.19 1.33 7.62
CA ALA A 253 -0.97 2.10 7.43
C ALA A 253 -0.98 3.42 8.22
N ASP A 254 -2.17 3.92 8.59
CA ASP A 254 -2.27 5.17 9.32
C ASP A 254 -3.52 5.23 10.19
N ASN A 255 -3.55 6.23 11.10
CA ASN A 255 -4.73 6.65 11.82
C ASN A 255 -5.59 7.56 10.92
N GLY A 256 -6.89 7.54 11.14
CA GLY A 256 -7.85 8.32 10.37
C GLY A 256 -9.25 7.78 10.54
N SER A 257 -10.15 8.09 9.63
CA SER A 257 -11.50 7.53 9.67
C SER A 257 -11.48 6.03 9.30
N ASP A 258 -12.41 5.28 9.88
CA ASP A 258 -12.52 3.85 9.64
C ASP A 258 -12.79 3.50 8.18
N TRP A 259 -11.98 2.56 7.65
CA TRP A 259 -12.13 2.02 6.30
C TRP A 259 -11.97 3.04 5.18
N TYR A 260 -11.28 4.16 5.45
CA TYR A 260 -10.86 5.09 4.40
C TYR A 260 -9.61 4.54 3.73
N PHE A 261 -9.62 4.52 2.41
CA PHE A 261 -8.47 4.09 1.60
C PHE A 261 -8.19 5.13 0.52
N GLN A 262 -6.92 5.38 0.27
CA GLN A 262 -6.49 6.48 -0.56
C GLN A 262 -6.15 6.03 -1.98
N GLY A 263 -6.22 6.98 -2.89
CA GLY A 263 -5.79 6.86 -4.27
C GLY A 263 -5.10 8.13 -4.74
N THR A 264 -4.44 8.04 -5.87
CA THR A 264 -3.79 9.18 -6.48
C THR A 264 -4.81 10.18 -7.02
N VAL A 265 -4.46 11.47 -7.03
CA VAL A 265 -5.21 12.46 -7.79
C VAL A 265 -5.15 12.10 -9.27
N ASP A 266 -6.32 11.97 -9.88
CA ASP A 266 -6.44 11.74 -11.32
C ASP A 266 -7.78 12.30 -11.83
N PRO A 267 -7.79 13.20 -12.84
CA PRO A 267 -9.00 13.81 -13.34
C PRO A 267 -9.94 12.83 -14.06
N ARG A 268 -9.49 11.63 -14.34
CA ARG A 268 -10.27 10.57 -14.99
C ARG A 268 -11.16 9.79 -14.00
N TRP A 269 -10.95 9.93 -12.67
CA TRP A 269 -11.88 9.36 -11.69
C TRP A 269 -13.28 9.93 -11.87
N THR A 270 -14.30 9.08 -11.75
CA THR A 270 -15.71 9.49 -11.87
C THR A 270 -16.46 9.30 -10.57
N TYR A 271 -17.46 10.14 -10.29
CA TYR A 271 -18.37 9.96 -9.15
C TYR A 271 -19.00 8.56 -9.12
N SER A 272 -19.44 8.08 -10.28
CA SER A 272 -20.04 6.74 -10.40
C SER A 272 -19.10 5.62 -9.98
N PHE A 273 -17.80 5.73 -10.29
CA PHE A 273 -16.80 4.76 -9.86
C PHE A 273 -16.60 4.80 -8.35
N VAL A 274 -16.38 5.97 -7.79
CA VAL A 274 -16.19 6.18 -6.35
C VAL A 274 -17.41 5.70 -5.55
N ASP A 275 -18.62 6.04 -6.01
CA ASP A 275 -19.86 5.65 -5.34
C ASP A 275 -20.11 4.13 -5.38
N GLN A 276 -19.65 3.42 -6.42
CA GLN A 276 -19.69 1.97 -6.44
C GLN A 276 -18.78 1.37 -5.34
N LEU A 277 -17.56 1.89 -5.18
CA LEU A 277 -16.65 1.39 -4.14
C LEU A 277 -17.21 1.60 -2.73
N LYS A 278 -17.96 2.69 -2.50
CA LYS A 278 -18.69 2.94 -1.25
C LYS A 278 -19.81 1.93 -0.98
N GLN A 279 -20.16 1.07 -1.93
CA GLN A 279 -21.16 0.01 -1.70
C GLN A 279 -20.55 -1.23 -1.05
N ILE A 280 -19.23 -1.36 -0.96
CA ILE A 280 -18.55 -2.51 -0.38
C ILE A 280 -18.66 -2.45 1.17
N PRO A 281 -19.40 -3.39 1.81
CA PRO A 281 -19.55 -3.35 3.26
C PRO A 281 -18.26 -3.77 3.97
N ALA A 282 -17.82 -3.01 4.95
CA ALA A 282 -16.61 -3.31 5.74
C ALA A 282 -16.70 -4.68 6.46
N ARG A 283 -17.90 -5.12 6.86
CA ARG A 283 -18.12 -6.46 7.42
C ARG A 283 -17.75 -7.62 6.49
N SER A 284 -17.60 -7.37 5.19
CA SER A 284 -17.19 -8.36 4.19
C SER A 284 -15.69 -8.63 4.18
N PHE A 285 -14.91 -7.88 4.93
CA PHE A 285 -13.48 -8.12 5.09
C PHE A 285 -13.20 -9.12 6.22
N LEU A 286 -12.01 -9.73 6.14
CA LEU A 286 -11.45 -10.64 7.12
C LEU A 286 -10.01 -10.23 7.38
N ALA A 287 -9.62 -10.03 8.64
CA ALA A 287 -8.20 -9.92 8.93
C ALA A 287 -7.51 -11.26 8.68
N VAL A 288 -6.31 -11.23 8.11
CA VAL A 288 -5.51 -12.42 7.78
C VAL A 288 -4.20 -12.43 8.56
N ASP A 289 -3.65 -13.62 8.76
CA ASP A 289 -2.36 -13.81 9.42
C ASP A 289 -1.29 -14.07 8.37
N GLU A 290 -0.42 -13.08 8.15
CA GLU A 290 0.68 -13.15 7.18
C GLU A 290 2.07 -13.35 7.83
N ARG A 291 2.12 -13.58 9.17
CA ARG A 291 3.38 -13.71 9.91
C ARG A 291 4.26 -14.86 9.41
N GLY A 292 3.62 -15.94 8.95
CA GLY A 292 4.32 -17.10 8.38
C GLY A 292 4.97 -16.85 7.02
N CYS A 293 4.68 -15.70 6.38
CA CYS A 293 5.23 -15.34 5.08
C CYS A 293 6.56 -14.58 5.17
N ARG A 294 6.86 -13.97 6.30
CA ARG A 294 8.02 -13.09 6.49
C ARG A 294 9.34 -13.87 6.39
N VAL A 295 10.25 -13.42 5.52
CA VAL A 295 11.58 -14.00 5.34
C VAL A 295 12.55 -13.56 6.45
N ALA A 296 12.55 -12.25 6.77
CA ALA A 296 13.45 -11.68 7.79
C ALA A 296 12.77 -10.48 8.48
N PRO A 297 13.16 -10.15 9.73
CA PRO A 297 12.54 -9.07 10.51
C PRO A 297 12.55 -7.70 9.82
N ASP A 298 13.65 -7.35 9.14
CA ASP A 298 13.87 -6.04 8.53
C ASP A 298 13.70 -6.07 7.00
N SER A 299 12.99 -7.08 6.49
CA SER A 299 12.68 -7.23 5.06
C SER A 299 11.19 -7.29 4.81
N GLY A 300 10.74 -6.58 3.79
CA GLY A 300 9.41 -6.71 3.20
C GLY A 300 9.27 -7.93 2.27
N ALA A 301 10.34 -8.72 2.07
CA ALA A 301 10.25 -9.93 1.27
C ALA A 301 9.39 -11.00 1.94
N PHE A 302 8.58 -11.68 1.13
CA PHE A 302 7.85 -12.87 1.54
C PHE A 302 8.35 -14.11 0.80
N ALA A 303 8.16 -15.29 1.41
CA ALA A 303 8.41 -16.56 0.77
C ALA A 303 7.21 -17.49 0.93
N PRO A 304 6.73 -18.13 -0.16
CA PRO A 304 5.72 -19.18 -0.09
C PRO A 304 6.21 -20.37 0.74
N GLY A 305 5.28 -21.00 1.48
CA GLY A 305 5.59 -22.14 2.30
C GLY A 305 4.36 -22.69 3.02
N PRO A 306 4.52 -23.71 3.90
CA PRO A 306 3.39 -24.28 4.64
C PRO A 306 2.63 -23.24 5.46
N ASP A 307 3.34 -22.28 6.04
CA ASP A 307 2.77 -21.19 6.84
C ASP A 307 2.44 -19.93 6.03
N CYS A 308 2.78 -19.93 4.74
CA CYS A 308 2.46 -18.90 3.77
C CYS A 308 1.88 -19.52 2.48
N PRO A 309 0.66 -20.05 2.53
CA PRO A 309 0.03 -20.64 1.36
C PRO A 309 -0.37 -19.54 0.36
N VAL A 310 0.42 -19.38 -0.68
CA VAL A 310 0.06 -18.56 -1.84
C VAL A 310 -0.48 -19.45 -2.95
N PRO A 311 -1.43 -18.97 -3.77
CA PRO A 311 -1.89 -19.73 -4.92
C PRO A 311 -0.73 -20.01 -5.88
N SER A 312 -0.64 -21.24 -6.37
CA SER A 312 0.19 -21.54 -7.55
C SER A 312 -0.39 -20.76 -8.73
N GLY A 313 0.40 -19.87 -9.32
CA GLY A 313 0.03 -19.03 -10.46
C GLY A 313 -0.40 -19.84 -11.69
#